data_20f09f7cd433ab6b14bfa1e3e34af342
#
_entry.id   20f09f7cd433ab6b14bfa1e3e34af342
#
_cell.length_a   1.000
_cell.length_b   1.000
_cell.length_c   1.000
_cell.angle_alpha   90.00
_cell.angle_beta   90.00
_cell.angle_gamma   90.00
#
_symmetry.space_group_name_H-M   'P 1'
#
loop_
_entity.id
_entity.type
_entity.pdbx_description
1 polymer ?
#
loop_
_entity_poly.entity_id
_entity_poly.type
_entity_poly.pdbx_seq_one_letter_code
_entity_poly.pdbx_strand_id
1 'polypeptide(L)'
;ITIEQHDWQRFLTSDGLAEKAGCSPHSFNCMVVKEFADNAADIGGYDYQIIKDQKMVAIWNGGNGISPEEIQKYFSIKRPLRSSKHWRRGERGALGNGIRAALAGCRLCNIELEVLSQGFLNCVALKDDGDVEISCEPREWDKAATLVMLQFNDEKYFSENELRKYLEPQKQTQFNKVTDNGPLPSWFKSE
;
A
#
# COMPACT_ATOMS: atom_id res chain seq x y z
N ILE A 1 28.97 -16.84 -19.50
CA ILE A 1 28.40 -16.67 -18.13
C ILE A 1 27.00 -16.15 -18.34
N THR A 2 25.99 -17.00 -18.11
CA THR A 2 24.58 -16.59 -18.15
C THR A 2 24.24 -16.05 -16.77
N ILE A 3 23.96 -14.74 -16.68
CA ILE A 3 23.46 -14.13 -15.44
C ILE A 3 21.95 -14.27 -15.47
N GLU A 4 21.38 -15.17 -14.69
CA GLU A 4 19.95 -15.23 -14.44
C GLU A 4 19.56 -14.07 -13.50
N GLN A 5 18.97 -13.04 -14.05
CA GLN A 5 18.38 -11.99 -13.26
C GLN A 5 16.91 -12.32 -13.01
N HIS A 6 16.55 -12.66 -11.79
CA HIS A 6 15.16 -12.88 -11.42
C HIS A 6 14.38 -11.56 -11.48
N ASP A 7 13.17 -11.60 -12.03
CA ASP A 7 12.31 -10.41 -12.23
C ASP A 7 12.09 -9.59 -10.94
N TRP A 8 12.02 -10.24 -9.78
CA TRP A 8 11.83 -9.58 -8.49
C TRP A 8 13.01 -8.69 -8.07
N GLN A 9 14.23 -8.98 -8.51
CA GLN A 9 15.43 -8.18 -8.18
C GLN A 9 15.33 -6.75 -8.71
N ARG A 10 14.59 -6.56 -9.80
CA ARG A 10 14.37 -5.23 -10.39
C ARG A 10 13.57 -4.31 -9.48
N PHE A 11 12.73 -4.85 -8.58
CA PHE A 11 12.01 -4.06 -7.59
C PHE A 11 12.89 -3.53 -6.47
N LEU A 12 14.09 -4.07 -6.29
CA LEU A 12 15.02 -3.63 -5.23
C LEU A 12 15.85 -2.40 -5.62
N THR A 13 15.86 -2.01 -6.89
CA THR A 13 16.61 -0.86 -7.39
C THR A 13 15.68 0.25 -7.86
N SER A 14 16.15 1.50 -7.76
CA SER A 14 15.36 2.67 -8.19
C SER A 14 15.01 2.60 -9.68
N ASP A 15 15.98 2.31 -10.55
CA ASP A 15 15.77 2.24 -12.00
C ASP A 15 14.84 1.08 -12.38
N GLY A 16 15.05 -0.09 -11.75
CA GLY A 16 14.20 -1.25 -11.98
C GLY A 16 12.77 -1.03 -11.50
N LEU A 17 12.56 -0.39 -10.35
CA LEU A 17 11.24 -0.02 -9.88
C LEU A 17 10.59 1.02 -10.82
N ALA A 18 11.32 2.04 -11.25
CA ALA A 18 10.81 3.04 -12.18
C ALA A 18 10.27 2.41 -13.47
N GLU A 19 11.01 1.44 -14.04
CA GLU A 19 10.57 0.69 -15.21
C GLU A 19 9.33 -0.18 -14.92
N LYS A 20 9.31 -0.91 -13.79
CA LYS A 20 8.18 -1.78 -13.42
C LYS A 20 6.91 -1.03 -13.06
N ALA A 21 7.04 0.11 -12.40
CA ALA A 21 5.93 0.97 -11.97
C ALA A 21 5.49 1.98 -13.07
N GLY A 22 6.33 2.22 -14.08
CA GLY A 22 6.07 3.20 -15.13
C GLY A 22 6.04 4.64 -14.61
N CYS A 23 6.80 4.96 -13.57
CA CYS A 23 6.88 6.30 -12.99
C CYS A 23 8.31 6.67 -12.61
N SER A 24 8.58 7.97 -12.45
CA SER A 24 9.90 8.44 -12.03
C SER A 24 10.18 8.13 -10.55
N PRO A 25 11.47 8.03 -10.14
CA PRO A 25 11.82 7.84 -8.74
C PRO A 25 11.28 8.92 -7.80
N HIS A 26 11.12 10.15 -8.29
CA HIS A 26 10.53 11.25 -7.51
C HIS A 26 9.05 11.06 -7.17
N SER A 27 8.37 10.16 -7.85
CA SER A 27 6.94 9.88 -7.66
C SER A 27 6.66 8.55 -6.96
N PHE A 28 7.67 7.85 -6.43
CA PHE A 28 7.47 6.56 -5.77
C PHE A 28 6.57 6.65 -4.55
N ASN A 29 6.67 7.73 -3.76
CA ASN A 29 5.78 8.01 -2.64
C ASN A 29 4.30 8.08 -3.09
N CYS A 30 4.03 8.81 -4.16
CA CYS A 30 2.69 8.93 -4.73
C CYS A 30 2.20 7.60 -5.33
N MET A 31 3.09 6.87 -5.99
CA MET A 31 2.79 5.54 -6.53
C MET A 31 2.41 4.56 -5.41
N VAL A 32 3.13 4.55 -4.28
CA VAL A 32 2.81 3.72 -3.11
C VAL A 32 1.38 3.99 -2.63
N VAL A 33 1.05 5.25 -2.36
CA VAL A 33 -0.28 5.66 -1.89
C VAL A 33 -1.36 5.27 -2.90
N LYS A 34 -1.10 5.51 -4.19
CA LYS A 34 -2.03 5.17 -5.27
C LYS A 34 -2.31 3.67 -5.35
N GLU A 35 -1.29 2.82 -5.26
CA GLU A 35 -1.46 1.36 -5.35
C GLU A 35 -2.31 0.82 -4.19
N PHE A 36 -2.15 1.35 -2.96
CA PHE A 36 -3.01 0.97 -1.84
C PHE A 36 -4.43 1.51 -1.99
N ALA A 37 -4.61 2.73 -2.47
CA ALA A 37 -5.92 3.31 -2.75
C ALA A 37 -6.66 2.54 -3.86
N ASP A 38 -5.98 2.21 -4.96
CA ASP A 38 -6.55 1.42 -6.06
C ASP A 38 -6.98 0.01 -5.57
N ASN A 39 -6.16 -0.65 -4.75
CA ASN A 39 -6.52 -1.96 -4.17
C ASN A 39 -7.73 -1.86 -3.23
N ALA A 40 -7.82 -0.81 -2.43
CA ALA A 40 -8.97 -0.58 -1.56
C ALA A 40 -10.25 -0.27 -2.38
N ALA A 41 -10.12 0.51 -3.46
CA ALA A 41 -11.22 0.82 -4.37
C ALA A 41 -11.79 -0.42 -5.07
N ASP A 42 -10.94 -1.38 -5.43
CA ASP A 42 -11.36 -2.64 -6.08
C ASP A 42 -12.28 -3.50 -5.22
N ILE A 43 -12.28 -3.31 -3.91
CA ILE A 43 -13.11 -4.06 -2.94
C ILE A 43 -14.49 -3.38 -2.73
N GLY A 44 -14.72 -2.21 -3.32
CA GLY A 44 -16.01 -1.52 -3.25
C GLY A 44 -15.94 -0.10 -2.70
N GLY A 45 -14.75 0.45 -2.55
CA GLY A 45 -14.51 1.80 -2.10
C GLY A 45 -13.66 1.87 -0.84
N TYR A 46 -13.18 3.06 -0.54
CA TYR A 46 -12.34 3.33 0.63
C TYR A 46 -12.60 4.74 1.16
N ASP A 47 -12.25 4.91 2.43
CA ASP A 47 -12.05 6.20 3.06
C ASP A 47 -10.56 6.40 3.34
N TYR A 48 -10.13 7.64 3.54
CA TYR A 48 -8.74 7.93 3.87
C TYR A 48 -8.61 9.13 4.80
N GLN A 49 -7.47 9.22 5.47
CA GLN A 49 -7.06 10.40 6.22
C GLN A 49 -5.58 10.69 5.99
N ILE A 50 -5.22 11.96 5.85
CA ILE A 50 -3.84 12.43 5.87
C ILE A 50 -3.61 13.12 7.21
N ILE A 51 -2.66 12.60 8.00
CA ILE A 51 -2.32 13.12 9.32
C ILE A 51 -0.99 13.85 9.18
N LYS A 52 -1.09 15.16 9.04
CA LYS A 52 0.02 16.01 8.66
C LYS A 52 1.14 16.05 9.70
N ASP A 53 0.78 16.19 10.97
CA ASP A 53 1.74 16.30 12.06
C ASP A 53 2.55 15.01 12.26
N GLN A 54 1.95 13.88 11.91
CA GLN A 54 2.60 12.56 11.95
C GLN A 54 3.19 12.15 10.61
N LYS A 55 3.01 12.91 9.52
CA LYS A 55 3.42 12.56 8.16
C LYS A 55 2.91 11.17 7.76
N MET A 56 1.64 10.91 8.00
CA MET A 56 1.03 9.60 7.81
C MET A 56 -0.18 9.68 6.87
N VAL A 57 -0.37 8.62 6.10
CA VAL A 57 -1.58 8.37 5.32
C VAL A 57 -2.23 7.09 5.82
N ALA A 58 -3.50 7.17 6.17
CA ALA A 58 -4.34 6.04 6.53
C ALA A 58 -5.39 5.81 5.44
N ILE A 59 -5.56 4.57 4.98
CA ILE A 59 -6.52 4.16 3.96
C ILE A 59 -7.26 2.93 4.48
N TRP A 60 -8.58 2.96 4.53
CA TRP A 60 -9.36 1.83 5.02
C TRP A 60 -10.57 1.52 4.14
N ASN A 61 -10.95 0.27 4.11
CA ASN A 61 -12.09 -0.23 3.34
C ASN A 61 -12.95 -1.21 4.14
N GLY A 62 -14.13 -1.47 3.62
CA GLY A 62 -15.00 -2.55 4.06
C GLY A 62 -14.56 -3.91 3.49
N GLY A 63 -15.38 -4.92 3.69
CA GLY A 63 -15.17 -6.28 3.19
C GLY A 63 -14.91 -7.28 4.31
N ASN A 64 -14.25 -8.39 3.99
CA ASN A 64 -14.01 -9.49 4.95
C ASN A 64 -12.67 -9.36 5.71
N GLY A 65 -11.83 -8.40 5.33
CA GLY A 65 -10.46 -8.29 5.83
C GLY A 65 -9.52 -9.33 5.21
N ILE A 66 -8.29 -9.34 5.71
CA ILE A 66 -7.20 -10.22 5.27
C ILE A 66 -6.63 -10.88 6.52
N SER A 67 -6.57 -12.22 6.55
CA SER A 67 -5.97 -12.93 7.69
C SER A 67 -4.44 -12.76 7.74
N PRO A 68 -3.78 -12.98 8.91
CA PRO A 68 -2.33 -12.89 8.99
C PRO A 68 -1.60 -13.82 8.02
N GLU A 69 -2.13 -15.02 7.76
CA GLU A 69 -1.56 -15.99 6.82
C GLU A 69 -1.70 -15.52 5.36
N GLU A 70 -2.79 -14.83 5.05
CA GLU A 70 -3.00 -14.23 3.73
C GLU A 70 -2.11 -13.01 3.53
N ILE A 71 -1.88 -12.19 4.56
CA ILE A 71 -0.96 -11.05 4.52
C ILE A 71 0.44 -11.52 4.13
N GLN A 72 0.97 -12.60 4.73
CA GLN A 72 2.27 -13.15 4.36
C GLN A 72 2.33 -13.58 2.88
N LYS A 73 1.25 -14.13 2.35
CA LYS A 73 1.17 -14.51 0.93
C LYS A 73 0.97 -13.31 0.01
N TYR A 74 0.26 -12.29 0.49
CA TYR A 74 -0.06 -11.09 -0.28
C TYR A 74 1.15 -10.18 -0.45
N PHE A 75 1.88 -9.94 0.63
CA PHE A 75 3.07 -9.11 0.67
C PHE A 75 4.33 -9.95 0.39
N SER A 76 4.62 -10.19 -0.89
CA SER A 76 5.83 -10.87 -1.34
C SER A 76 6.21 -10.42 -2.74
N ILE A 77 7.47 -9.99 -2.94
CA ILE A 77 7.95 -9.64 -4.29
C ILE A 77 8.45 -10.85 -5.08
N LYS A 78 8.84 -11.93 -4.39
CA LYS A 78 9.37 -13.18 -5.00
C LYS A 78 8.28 -14.11 -5.52
N ARG A 79 7.02 -13.93 -5.13
CA ARG A 79 5.92 -14.78 -5.57
C ARG A 79 5.71 -14.67 -7.09
N PRO A 80 5.22 -15.71 -7.76
CA PRO A 80 4.78 -15.62 -9.15
C PRO A 80 3.71 -14.54 -9.33
N LEU A 81 3.70 -13.88 -10.48
CA LEU A 81 2.67 -12.92 -10.85
C LEU A 81 1.29 -13.59 -10.80
N ARG A 82 0.40 -13.04 -9.99
CA ARG A 82 -1.00 -13.47 -9.90
C ARG A 82 -1.87 -12.21 -9.93
N SER A 83 -2.80 -12.17 -10.87
CA SER A 83 -3.82 -11.13 -10.93
C SER A 83 -5.16 -11.79 -11.17
N SER A 84 -6.15 -11.46 -10.35
CA SER A 84 -7.55 -11.85 -10.60
C SER A 84 -8.16 -11.13 -11.81
N LYS A 85 -7.45 -10.09 -12.32
CA LYS A 85 -7.91 -9.23 -13.41
C LYS A 85 -7.40 -9.64 -14.79
N HIS A 86 -6.69 -10.78 -14.92
CA HIS A 86 -6.13 -11.22 -16.21
C HIS A 86 -7.15 -11.31 -17.36
N TRP A 87 -8.41 -11.53 -17.03
CA TRP A 87 -9.49 -11.65 -18.02
C TRP A 87 -10.22 -10.32 -18.32
N ARG A 88 -9.93 -9.27 -17.56
CA ARG A 88 -10.53 -7.95 -17.73
C ARG A 88 -9.51 -6.98 -18.33
N ARG A 89 -9.40 -7.00 -19.65
CA ARG A 89 -8.53 -6.08 -20.39
C ARG A 89 -9.00 -4.64 -20.16
N GLY A 90 -8.09 -3.77 -19.70
CA GLY A 90 -8.34 -2.34 -19.47
C GLY A 90 -8.52 -1.93 -18.00
N GLU A 91 -8.57 -2.86 -17.05
CA GLU A 91 -8.57 -2.51 -15.61
C GLU A 91 -7.17 -2.29 -15.07
N ARG A 92 -7.03 -1.34 -14.12
CA ARG A 92 -5.79 -1.08 -13.41
C ARG A 92 -5.35 -2.32 -12.62
N GLY A 93 -4.05 -2.55 -12.52
CA GLY A 93 -3.49 -3.67 -11.75
C GLY A 93 -3.56 -5.04 -12.44
N ALA A 94 -3.92 -5.12 -13.73
CA ALA A 94 -4.00 -6.38 -14.48
C ALA A 94 -2.70 -7.20 -14.49
N LEU A 95 -1.54 -6.56 -14.30
CA LEU A 95 -0.23 -7.23 -14.29
C LEU A 95 0.16 -7.82 -12.92
N GLY A 96 -0.61 -7.58 -11.86
CA GLY A 96 -0.34 -8.10 -10.51
C GLY A 96 0.93 -7.54 -9.85
N ASN A 97 1.46 -6.42 -10.36
CA ASN A 97 2.68 -5.79 -9.86
C ASN A 97 2.44 -4.73 -8.77
N GLY A 98 1.19 -4.30 -8.55
CA GLY A 98 0.88 -3.18 -7.66
C GLY A 98 1.48 -3.30 -6.26
N ILE A 99 1.21 -4.41 -5.57
CA ILE A 99 1.76 -4.65 -4.22
C ILE A 99 3.27 -4.79 -4.23
N ARG A 100 3.87 -5.40 -5.26
CA ARG A 100 5.34 -5.49 -5.37
C ARG A 100 5.97 -4.11 -5.52
N ALA A 101 5.38 -3.27 -6.36
CA ALA A 101 5.82 -1.88 -6.56
C ALA A 101 5.62 -1.05 -5.29
N ALA A 102 4.48 -1.20 -4.61
CA ALA A 102 4.21 -0.51 -3.34
C ALA A 102 5.23 -0.89 -2.26
N LEU A 103 5.51 -2.19 -2.05
CA LEU A 103 6.54 -2.64 -1.09
C LEU A 103 7.92 -2.08 -1.41
N ALA A 104 8.32 -2.13 -2.69
CA ALA A 104 9.60 -1.59 -3.14
C ALA A 104 9.66 -0.07 -2.95
N GLY A 105 8.57 0.63 -3.24
CA GLY A 105 8.45 2.07 -3.02
C GLY A 105 8.52 2.43 -1.54
N CYS A 106 7.86 1.67 -0.65
CA CYS A 106 7.97 1.86 0.80
C CYS A 106 9.44 1.80 1.25
N ARG A 107 10.17 0.76 0.82
CA ARG A 107 11.60 0.62 1.16
C ARG A 107 12.45 1.78 0.62
N LEU A 108 12.29 2.14 -0.67
CA LEU A 108 13.11 3.17 -1.31
C LEU A 108 12.80 4.59 -0.82
N CYS A 109 11.58 4.85 -0.37
CA CYS A 109 11.15 6.13 0.18
C CYS A 109 11.16 6.19 1.72
N ASN A 110 11.65 5.16 2.39
CA ASN A 110 11.65 5.07 3.86
C ASN A 110 10.25 5.29 4.45
N ILE A 111 9.27 4.56 3.90
CA ILE A 111 7.88 4.55 4.37
C ILE A 111 7.65 3.27 5.16
N GLU A 112 7.24 3.38 6.41
CA GLU A 112 6.78 2.24 7.20
C GLU A 112 5.36 1.87 6.78
N LEU A 113 5.14 0.57 6.59
CA LEU A 113 3.86 0.00 6.18
C LEU A 113 3.29 -0.85 7.30
N GLU A 114 2.11 -0.46 7.76
CA GLU A 114 1.33 -1.24 8.71
C GLU A 114 -0.04 -1.60 8.12
N VAL A 115 -0.49 -2.81 8.38
CA VAL A 115 -1.79 -3.31 7.93
C VAL A 115 -2.54 -3.88 9.12
N LEU A 116 -3.61 -3.21 9.53
CA LEU A 116 -4.52 -3.70 10.55
C LEU A 116 -5.71 -4.38 9.86
N SER A 117 -5.90 -5.66 10.13
CA SER A 117 -6.99 -6.43 9.56
C SER A 117 -7.34 -7.63 10.45
N GLN A 118 -8.62 -7.94 10.55
CA GLN A 118 -9.15 -9.06 11.34
C GLN A 118 -8.62 -9.12 12.78
N GLY A 119 -8.42 -7.97 13.44
CA GLY A 119 -7.95 -7.91 14.83
C GLY A 119 -6.44 -8.09 14.99
N PHE A 120 -5.66 -7.99 13.91
CA PHE A 120 -4.20 -8.09 13.94
C PHE A 120 -3.55 -6.91 13.24
N LEU A 121 -2.58 -6.29 13.91
CA LEU A 121 -1.67 -5.31 13.33
C LEU A 121 -0.45 -6.03 12.78
N ASN A 122 -0.18 -5.82 11.50
CA ASN A 122 0.95 -6.41 10.80
C ASN A 122 1.87 -5.29 10.31
N CYS A 123 3.11 -5.23 10.84
CA CYS A 123 4.15 -4.36 10.32
C CYS A 123 4.91 -5.09 9.22
N VAL A 124 4.98 -4.52 8.03
CA VAL A 124 5.48 -5.18 6.82
C VAL A 124 6.72 -4.45 6.31
N ALA A 125 7.85 -5.12 6.23
CA ALA A 125 9.11 -4.57 5.76
C ALA A 125 9.76 -5.42 4.67
N LEU A 126 10.13 -4.79 3.55
CA LEU A 126 10.92 -5.42 2.48
C LEU A 126 12.41 -5.29 2.77
N LYS A 127 13.11 -6.43 2.84
CA LYS A 127 14.55 -6.52 3.06
C LYS A 127 15.36 -6.37 1.77
N ASP A 128 16.67 -6.18 1.93
CA ASP A 128 17.62 -6.00 0.82
C ASP A 128 17.77 -7.26 -0.06
N ASP A 129 17.55 -8.43 0.51
CA ASP A 129 17.55 -9.71 -0.21
C ASP A 129 16.23 -10.05 -0.91
N GLY A 130 15.22 -9.17 -0.80
CA GLY A 130 13.89 -9.33 -1.36
C GLY A 130 12.94 -10.18 -0.53
N ASP A 131 13.35 -10.61 0.67
CA ASP A 131 12.45 -11.22 1.64
C ASP A 131 11.60 -10.13 2.30
N VAL A 132 10.41 -10.53 2.75
CA VAL A 132 9.49 -9.65 3.47
C VAL A 132 9.42 -10.12 4.91
N GLU A 133 9.77 -9.24 5.83
CA GLU A 133 9.58 -9.45 7.26
C GLU A 133 8.21 -8.92 7.67
N ILE A 134 7.47 -9.72 8.41
CA ILE A 134 6.15 -9.34 8.93
C ILE A 134 6.13 -9.68 10.42
N SER A 135 6.01 -8.65 11.25
CA SER A 135 5.62 -8.82 12.65
C SER A 135 4.10 -8.68 12.77
N CYS A 136 3.49 -9.50 13.62
CA CYS A 136 2.05 -9.55 13.79
C CYS A 136 1.71 -9.54 15.27
N GLU A 137 0.85 -8.62 15.69
CA GLU A 137 0.35 -8.54 17.06
C GLU A 137 -1.17 -8.38 17.09
N PRO A 138 -1.87 -8.92 18.11
CA PRO A 138 -3.29 -8.66 18.30
C PRO A 138 -3.54 -7.17 18.53
N ARG A 139 -4.52 -6.61 17.82
CA ARG A 139 -4.91 -5.21 17.95
C ARG A 139 -6.41 -5.07 17.69
N GLU A 140 -7.16 -4.63 18.67
CA GLU A 140 -8.59 -4.44 18.50
C GLU A 140 -8.90 -3.28 17.56
N TRP A 141 -9.77 -3.56 16.60
CA TRP A 141 -10.40 -2.57 15.74
C TRP A 141 -11.69 -3.12 15.14
N ASP A 142 -12.78 -2.39 15.33
CA ASP A 142 -14.14 -2.86 15.05
C ASP A 142 -14.80 -2.22 13.83
N LYS A 143 -14.12 -1.32 13.11
CA LYS A 143 -14.81 -0.41 12.19
C LYS A 143 -14.57 -0.65 10.70
N ALA A 144 -13.56 -1.40 10.34
CA ALA A 144 -13.31 -1.71 8.94
C ALA A 144 -12.66 -3.08 8.80
N ALA A 145 -12.75 -3.63 7.61
CA ALA A 145 -12.14 -4.91 7.35
C ALA A 145 -10.61 -4.82 7.25
N THR A 146 -10.11 -3.74 6.66
CA THR A 146 -8.67 -3.50 6.49
C THR A 146 -8.35 -2.01 6.60
N LEU A 147 -7.32 -1.68 7.37
CA LEU A 147 -6.70 -0.36 7.44
C LEU A 147 -5.22 -0.50 7.05
N VAL A 148 -4.80 0.28 6.08
CA VAL A 148 -3.39 0.44 5.69
C VAL A 148 -2.90 1.77 6.21
N MET A 149 -1.78 1.77 6.91
CA MET A 149 -1.11 2.97 7.43
C MET A 149 0.28 3.08 6.79
N LEU A 150 0.59 4.25 6.27
CA LEU A 150 1.83 4.60 5.60
C LEU A 150 2.48 5.75 6.35
N GLN A 151 3.51 5.45 7.15
CA GLN A 151 4.29 6.44 7.91
C GLN A 151 5.50 6.88 7.10
N PHE A 152 5.59 8.16 6.78
CA PHE A 152 6.70 8.74 6.00
C PHE A 152 7.80 9.24 6.94
N ASN A 153 8.92 8.53 7.01
CA ASN A 153 10.03 8.89 7.89
C ASN A 153 10.94 9.97 7.28
N ASP A 154 10.89 10.14 5.95
CA ASP A 154 11.65 11.18 5.25
C ASP A 154 10.67 12.28 4.75
N GLU A 155 10.87 13.50 5.25
CA GLU A 155 10.00 14.65 4.96
C GLU A 155 9.90 14.99 3.47
N LYS A 156 10.96 14.74 2.71
CA LYS A 156 10.98 15.01 1.25
C LYS A 156 9.95 14.21 0.48
N TYR A 157 9.49 13.06 1.03
CA TYR A 157 8.49 12.20 0.40
C TYR A 157 7.07 12.47 0.89
N PHE A 158 6.88 13.38 1.89
CA PHE A 158 5.57 13.72 2.39
C PHE A 158 5.12 15.09 1.89
N SER A 159 4.19 15.10 0.95
CA SER A 159 3.51 16.32 0.48
C SER A 159 2.00 16.07 0.47
N GLU A 160 1.29 16.65 1.44
CA GLU A 160 -0.16 16.49 1.56
C GLU A 160 -0.88 16.79 0.23
N ASN A 161 -0.53 17.91 -0.42
CA ASN A 161 -1.19 18.34 -1.64
C ASN A 161 -0.95 17.39 -2.83
N GLU A 162 0.21 16.75 -2.89
CA GLU A 162 0.50 15.77 -3.93
C GLU A 162 -0.19 14.44 -3.63
N LEU A 163 -0.08 13.93 -2.39
CA LEU A 163 -0.68 12.67 -1.98
C LEU A 163 -2.20 12.69 -2.11
N ARG A 164 -2.84 13.82 -1.77
CA ARG A 164 -4.28 14.01 -1.91
C ARG A 164 -4.79 13.79 -3.34
N LYS A 165 -4.03 14.16 -4.35
CA LYS A 165 -4.41 13.97 -5.78
C LYS A 165 -4.58 12.49 -6.15
N TYR A 166 -3.87 11.61 -5.47
CA TYR A 166 -3.94 10.14 -5.70
C TYR A 166 -4.95 9.43 -4.81
N LEU A 167 -5.37 10.09 -3.73
CA LEU A 167 -6.39 9.58 -2.80
C LEU A 167 -7.79 10.05 -3.17
N GLU A 168 -7.94 11.20 -3.82
CA GLU A 168 -9.24 11.66 -4.28
C GLU A 168 -9.73 10.77 -5.43
N PRO A 169 -10.94 10.18 -5.32
CA PRO A 169 -11.46 9.32 -6.36
C PRO A 169 -11.61 10.11 -7.66
N GLN A 170 -10.99 9.64 -8.73
CA GLN A 170 -11.24 10.16 -10.06
C GLN A 170 -12.73 9.97 -10.37
N LYS A 171 -13.40 10.99 -10.91
CA LYS A 171 -14.84 11.27 -11.06
C LYS A 171 -15.76 10.15 -11.60
N GLN A 172 -15.38 8.89 -11.61
CA GLN A 172 -16.19 7.81 -12.21
C GLN A 172 -16.80 6.81 -11.22
N THR A 173 -16.55 6.96 -9.92
CA THR A 173 -17.20 6.09 -8.92
C THR A 173 -17.88 6.95 -7.86
N GLN A 174 -19.15 6.68 -7.59
CA GLN A 174 -19.89 7.32 -6.49
C GLN A 174 -19.32 6.77 -5.17
N PHE A 175 -18.33 7.46 -4.62
CA PHE A 175 -17.81 7.17 -3.28
C PHE A 175 -18.37 8.16 -2.27
N ASN A 176 -18.61 7.67 -1.07
CA ASN A 176 -19.06 8.47 0.06
C ASN A 176 -18.03 9.56 0.37
N LYS A 177 -18.51 10.74 0.70
CA LYS A 177 -17.67 11.88 1.10
C LYS A 177 -16.74 11.45 2.23
N VAL A 178 -15.44 11.68 2.01
CA VAL A 178 -14.42 11.65 3.05
C VAL A 178 -14.83 12.65 4.15
N THR A 179 -14.99 12.16 5.36
CA THR A 179 -15.11 13.01 6.54
C THR A 179 -13.72 13.15 7.15
N ASP A 180 -13.27 14.37 7.40
CA ASP A 180 -11.97 14.67 8.03
C ASP A 180 -11.82 14.04 9.44
N ASN A 181 -12.86 13.40 9.94
CA ASN A 181 -12.96 12.72 11.22
C ASN A 181 -13.32 11.24 11.06
N GLY A 182 -12.68 10.55 10.13
CA GLY A 182 -12.86 9.12 9.93
C GLY A 182 -12.61 8.31 11.22
N PRO A 183 -13.17 7.11 11.32
CA PRO A 183 -13.14 6.30 12.54
C PRO A 183 -11.79 5.62 12.76
N LEU A 184 -10.70 6.37 12.78
CA LEU A 184 -9.41 5.80 13.17
C LEU A 184 -9.50 5.26 14.59
N PRO A 185 -8.79 4.16 14.88
CA PRO A 185 -8.76 3.57 16.19
C PRO A 185 -8.41 4.62 17.28
N SER A 186 -9.01 4.50 18.46
CA SER A 186 -8.78 5.46 19.55
C SER A 186 -7.33 5.57 19.98
N TRP A 187 -6.56 4.48 19.85
CA TRP A 187 -5.12 4.43 20.15
C TRP A 187 -4.26 5.18 19.13
N PHE A 188 -4.81 5.48 17.95
CA PHE A 188 -4.11 6.22 16.91
C PHE A 188 -3.96 7.73 17.21
N LYS A 189 -4.73 8.26 18.17
CA LYS A 189 -4.73 9.68 18.56
C LYS A 189 -3.92 10.00 19.80
N SER A 190 -3.26 9.01 20.40
CA SER A 190 -2.68 9.12 21.73
C SER A 190 -1.16 9.03 21.75
N GLU A 191 -0.45 9.87 20.96
CA GLU A 191 0.92 10.26 21.35
C GLU A 191 1.20 11.67 20.84
#